data_d57aa2e9df2fa0d5d4ff3ca7668adad9
#
_entry.id   d57aa2e9df2fa0d5d4ff3ca7668adad9
#
_cell.length_a   1.000
_cell.length_b   1.000
_cell.length_c   1.000
_cell.angle_alpha   90.00
_cell.angle_beta   90.00
_cell.angle_gamma   90.00
#
_symmetry.space_group_name_H-M   'P 1'
#
loop_
_entity.id
_entity.type
_entity.pdbx_description
1 polymer ?
#
loop_
_entity_poly.entity_id
_entity_poly.type
_entity_poly.pdbx_seq_one_letter_code
_entity_poly.pdbx_strand_id
1 'polypeptide(L)'
;MGKATLAKTMAWKAAALVSGIGLGMLSYPVHAAPSSGGDTVKGLYDVLLNTMKNGRILGQSGRFAQLDPVIRRSFDVASMARLSIGSSWAGLSENQRQQITDSFGRYISATYADRFDSYAGQRLEVTGEQPSSSGLMVRSQIIKASGEPVKVDYTMHRNGDNWLISDIYLDGAISEVATRRSEFATILRNDGIDGLIMALNRKVDLLTRNVAKAS
;
A
#
# COMPACT_ATOMS: atom_id res chain seq x y z
N MET A 1 -58.12 30.22 53.79
CA MET A 1 -57.35 30.77 54.96
C MET A 1 -55.89 30.62 54.58
N GLY A 2 -55.05 31.58 54.42
CA GLY A 2 -55.00 32.98 54.70
C GLY A 2 -53.59 33.41 54.29
N LYS A 3 -53.58 34.52 53.60
CA LYS A 3 -52.69 35.71 53.73
C LYS A 3 -51.19 35.46 53.40
N ALA A 4 -50.66 35.98 52.33
CA ALA A 4 -50.28 37.35 52.03
C ALA A 4 -49.16 37.88 52.90
N THR A 5 -48.08 38.38 52.28
CA THR A 5 -47.49 39.72 52.43
C THR A 5 -46.02 39.64 51.96
N LEU A 6 -45.65 40.23 50.86
CA LEU A 6 -45.14 41.58 50.60
C LEU A 6 -43.94 42.02 51.46
N ALA A 7 -42.79 42.25 50.86
CA ALA A 7 -42.01 43.47 50.98
C ALA A 7 -40.58 43.27 50.38
N LYS A 8 -40.30 43.95 49.36
CA LYS A 8 -39.52 45.18 49.17
C LYS A 8 -38.02 45.06 49.15
N THR A 9 -37.52 45.25 47.96
CA THR A 9 -36.40 46.13 47.53
C THR A 9 -35.15 46.23 48.37
N MET A 10 -34.02 45.90 47.78
CA MET A 10 -32.89 46.83 47.72
C MET A 10 -31.92 46.49 46.61
N ALA A 11 -31.74 47.45 45.69
CA ALA A 11 -30.76 47.45 44.66
C ALA A 11 -29.36 47.69 45.22
N TRP A 12 -28.38 46.90 44.80
CA TRP A 12 -27.00 47.32 44.96
C TRP A 12 -26.24 46.97 43.67
N LYS A 13 -25.80 48.02 43.00
CA LYS A 13 -24.86 47.97 41.92
C LYS A 13 -23.51 47.54 42.45
N ALA A 14 -23.01 46.41 42.00
CA ALA A 14 -21.60 46.08 42.09
C ALA A 14 -21.10 45.77 40.66
N ALA A 15 -20.28 46.68 40.16
CA ALA A 15 -19.52 46.49 38.94
C ALA A 15 -18.50 45.40 39.18
N ALA A 16 -18.65 44.24 38.54
CA ALA A 16 -17.63 43.19 38.50
C ALA A 16 -16.90 43.26 37.15
N LEU A 17 -15.66 43.65 37.22
CA LEU A 17 -14.66 43.52 36.17
C LEU A 17 -14.64 42.05 35.68
N VAL A 18 -15.09 41.83 34.44
CA VAL A 18 -14.89 40.56 33.75
C VAL A 18 -13.46 40.55 33.23
N SER A 19 -12.54 40.03 34.04
CA SER A 19 -11.23 39.60 33.55
C SER A 19 -11.44 38.39 32.62
N GLY A 20 -11.36 38.64 31.32
CA GLY A 20 -11.36 37.61 30.31
C GLY A 20 -10.11 36.75 30.44
N ILE A 21 -10.25 35.60 31.12
CA ILE A 21 -9.26 34.52 31.01
C ILE A 21 -9.52 33.85 29.65
N GLY A 22 -8.74 34.29 28.65
CA GLY A 22 -8.66 33.57 27.37
C GLY A 22 -8.16 32.17 27.63
N LEU A 23 -9.05 31.17 27.59
CA LEU A 23 -8.68 29.77 27.50
C LEU A 23 -8.06 29.61 26.12
N GLY A 24 -6.73 29.76 26.01
CA GLY A 24 -5.98 29.37 24.87
C GLY A 24 -6.15 27.86 24.72
N MET A 25 -6.94 27.40 23.75
CA MET A 25 -6.95 26.02 23.33
C MET A 25 -5.56 25.71 22.77
N LEU A 26 -4.71 25.09 23.58
CA LEU A 26 -3.49 24.44 23.15
C LEU A 26 -3.91 23.29 22.26
N SER A 27 -3.94 23.54 20.94
CA SER A 27 -4.05 22.48 19.94
C SER A 27 -2.79 21.63 20.04
N TYR A 28 -2.83 20.56 20.79
CA TYR A 28 -1.80 19.52 20.74
C TYR A 28 -1.85 18.91 19.34
N PRO A 29 -0.71 18.82 18.62
CA PRO A 29 -0.69 18.08 17.37
C PRO A 29 -1.10 16.65 17.70
N VAL A 30 -2.22 16.19 17.16
CA VAL A 30 -2.60 14.77 17.17
C VAL A 30 -1.55 14.08 16.30
N HIS A 31 -0.54 13.51 16.93
CA HIS A 31 0.34 12.57 16.24
C HIS A 31 -0.54 11.37 15.89
N ALA A 32 -0.77 11.17 14.61
CA ALA A 32 -1.37 9.94 14.14
C ALA A 32 -0.52 8.79 14.72
N ALA A 33 -1.16 7.80 15.34
CA ALA A 33 -0.46 6.61 15.79
C ALA A 33 0.30 6.01 14.60
N PRO A 34 1.55 5.54 14.79
CA PRO A 34 2.32 4.95 13.71
C PRO A 34 1.48 3.84 13.07
N SER A 35 1.38 3.87 11.74
CA SER A 35 0.61 2.87 10.99
C SER A 35 1.18 1.47 11.28
N SER A 36 0.31 0.48 11.46
CA SER A 36 0.74 -0.91 11.54
C SER A 36 1.09 -1.44 10.15
N GLY A 37 1.87 -2.52 10.07
CA GLY A 37 2.11 -3.21 8.80
C GLY A 37 0.81 -3.71 8.19
N GLY A 38 -0.09 -4.24 9.02
CA GLY A 38 -1.40 -4.68 8.60
C GLY A 38 -2.28 -3.58 8.05
N ASP A 39 -2.14 -2.35 8.54
CA ASP A 39 -2.89 -1.21 7.97
C ASP A 39 -2.42 -0.87 6.55
N THR A 40 -1.12 -0.97 6.28
CA THR A 40 -0.58 -0.84 4.92
C THR A 40 -1.17 -1.90 3.99
N VAL A 41 -1.20 -3.18 4.43
CA VAL A 41 -1.75 -4.28 3.64
C VAL A 41 -3.27 -4.15 3.46
N LYS A 42 -4.01 -3.76 4.51
CA LYS A 42 -5.45 -3.49 4.40
C LYS A 42 -5.75 -2.38 3.39
N GLY A 43 -5.01 -1.27 3.46
CA GLY A 43 -5.14 -0.18 2.49
C GLY A 43 -4.86 -0.61 1.04
N LEU A 44 -3.88 -1.49 0.82
CA LEU A 44 -3.65 -2.13 -0.47
C LEU A 44 -4.85 -2.98 -0.89
N TYR A 45 -5.39 -3.82 0.01
CA TYR A 45 -6.52 -4.70 -0.25
C TYR A 45 -7.82 -3.94 -0.58
N ASP A 46 -8.08 -2.83 0.11
CA ASP A 46 -9.24 -1.99 -0.17
C ASP A 46 -9.22 -1.46 -1.60
N VAL A 47 -8.05 -0.99 -2.06
CA VAL A 47 -7.91 -0.52 -3.44
C VAL A 47 -7.99 -1.66 -4.44
N LEU A 48 -7.40 -2.82 -4.14
CA LEU A 48 -7.50 -4.03 -4.99
C LEU A 48 -8.97 -4.45 -5.17
N LEU A 49 -9.72 -4.58 -4.07
CA LEU A 49 -11.14 -4.95 -4.11
C LEU A 49 -11.97 -3.93 -4.88
N ASN A 50 -11.73 -2.62 -4.66
CA ASN A 50 -12.41 -1.58 -5.41
C ASN A 50 -12.10 -1.66 -6.91
N THR A 51 -10.83 -1.87 -7.26
CA THR A 51 -10.37 -2.02 -8.64
C THR A 51 -11.01 -3.23 -9.32
N MET A 52 -11.07 -4.39 -8.62
CA MET A 52 -11.73 -5.60 -9.11
C MET A 52 -13.23 -5.40 -9.37
N LYS A 53 -13.93 -4.75 -8.42
CA LYS A 53 -15.38 -4.47 -8.55
C LYS A 53 -15.69 -3.58 -9.75
N ASN A 54 -14.78 -2.69 -10.11
CA ASN A 54 -14.91 -1.78 -11.26
C ASN A 54 -14.11 -2.25 -12.48
N GLY A 55 -13.57 -3.46 -12.46
CA GLY A 55 -12.57 -3.95 -13.40
C GLY A 55 -12.98 -3.88 -14.88
N ARG A 56 -14.27 -4.18 -15.16
CA ARG A 56 -14.83 -4.08 -16.51
C ARG A 56 -14.88 -2.64 -17.03
N ILE A 57 -15.28 -1.69 -16.19
CA ILE A 57 -15.41 -0.27 -16.55
C ILE A 57 -14.02 0.37 -16.73
N LEU A 58 -13.10 0.04 -15.84
CA LEU A 58 -11.75 0.58 -15.84
C LEU A 58 -10.92 0.08 -17.02
N GLY A 59 -11.17 -1.12 -17.48
CA GLY A 59 -10.27 -1.79 -18.40
C GLY A 59 -8.86 -1.95 -17.81
N GLN A 60 -7.92 -2.44 -18.58
CA GLN A 60 -6.55 -2.70 -18.09
C GLN A 60 -5.81 -1.41 -17.73
N SER A 61 -5.88 -0.38 -18.57
CA SER A 61 -5.20 0.89 -18.33
C SER A 61 -5.77 1.65 -17.13
N GLY A 62 -7.09 1.62 -16.94
CA GLY A 62 -7.72 2.25 -15.77
C GLY A 62 -7.37 1.53 -14.47
N ARG A 63 -7.32 0.19 -14.47
CA ARG A 63 -6.86 -0.58 -13.30
C ARG A 63 -5.40 -0.26 -12.96
N PHE A 64 -4.53 -0.21 -13.99
CA PHE A 64 -3.14 0.20 -13.80
C PHE A 64 -3.04 1.60 -13.18
N ALA A 65 -3.77 2.58 -13.71
CA ALA A 65 -3.75 3.96 -13.20
C ALA A 65 -4.22 4.07 -11.73
N GLN A 66 -5.17 3.22 -11.31
CA GLN A 66 -5.60 3.18 -9.91
C GLN A 66 -4.60 2.49 -9.00
N LEU A 67 -3.94 1.43 -9.47
CA LEU A 67 -3.06 0.60 -8.65
C LEU A 67 -1.64 1.16 -8.54
N ASP A 68 -1.09 1.80 -9.57
CA ASP A 68 0.30 2.28 -9.56
C ASP A 68 0.62 3.20 -8.37
N PRO A 69 -0.19 4.22 -8.00
CA PRO A 69 0.09 5.06 -6.84
C PRO A 69 0.06 4.27 -5.52
N VAL A 70 -0.81 3.26 -5.42
CA VAL A 70 -0.92 2.43 -4.21
C VAL A 70 0.28 1.51 -4.08
N ILE A 71 0.68 0.86 -5.15
CA ILE A 71 1.88 0.00 -5.19
C ILE A 71 3.10 0.82 -4.78
N ARG A 72 3.32 1.99 -5.37
CA ARG A 72 4.49 2.83 -5.06
C ARG A 72 4.56 3.32 -3.62
N ARG A 73 3.42 3.52 -2.95
CA ARG A 73 3.42 3.93 -1.53
C ARG A 73 3.43 2.78 -0.54
N SER A 74 3.00 1.57 -0.96
CA SER A 74 2.92 0.40 -0.08
C SER A 74 4.14 -0.52 -0.16
N PHE A 75 4.87 -0.49 -1.29
CA PHE A 75 6.01 -1.37 -1.54
C PHE A 75 7.33 -0.59 -1.51
N ASP A 76 8.37 -1.17 -0.93
CA ASP A 76 9.74 -0.71 -1.16
C ASP A 76 10.26 -1.27 -2.48
N VAL A 77 9.81 -0.63 -3.56
CA VAL A 77 10.16 -1.03 -4.92
C VAL A 77 11.68 -1.01 -5.14
N ALA A 78 12.39 -0.04 -4.54
CA ALA A 78 13.84 0.08 -4.69
C ALA A 78 14.59 -1.09 -4.04
N SER A 79 14.21 -1.47 -2.82
CA SER A 79 14.79 -2.65 -2.17
C SER A 79 14.43 -3.94 -2.88
N MET A 80 13.19 -4.09 -3.33
CA MET A 80 12.75 -5.27 -4.09
C MET A 80 13.51 -5.39 -5.42
N ALA A 81 13.68 -4.30 -6.16
CA ALA A 81 14.49 -4.27 -7.38
C ALA A 81 15.94 -4.66 -7.10
N ARG A 82 16.56 -4.05 -6.10
CA ARG A 82 17.93 -4.36 -5.68
C ARG A 82 18.12 -5.84 -5.35
N LEU A 83 17.22 -6.41 -4.57
CA LEU A 83 17.28 -7.82 -4.17
C LEU A 83 17.05 -8.76 -5.36
N SER A 84 16.15 -8.42 -6.28
CA SER A 84 15.88 -9.19 -7.49
C SER A 84 17.03 -9.17 -8.50
N ILE A 85 17.83 -8.09 -8.54
CA ILE A 85 19.02 -7.98 -9.40
C ILE A 85 20.24 -8.66 -8.76
N GLY A 86 20.30 -8.65 -7.44
CA GLY A 86 21.38 -9.26 -6.66
C GLY A 86 22.74 -8.58 -6.84
N SER A 87 23.81 -9.37 -7.06
CA SER A 87 25.19 -8.84 -7.10
C SER A 87 25.44 -7.83 -8.21
N SER A 88 24.70 -7.89 -9.31
CA SER A 88 24.84 -6.94 -10.41
C SER A 88 24.46 -5.50 -10.02
N TRP A 89 23.69 -5.30 -8.94
CA TRP A 89 23.30 -3.98 -8.44
C TRP A 89 24.47 -3.07 -8.08
N ALA A 90 25.53 -3.63 -7.51
CA ALA A 90 26.69 -2.86 -7.05
C ALA A 90 27.40 -2.12 -8.21
N GLY A 91 27.41 -2.71 -9.41
CA GLY A 91 28.05 -2.13 -10.60
C GLY A 91 27.18 -1.14 -11.38
N LEU A 92 25.92 -0.91 -10.98
CA LEU A 92 25.04 -0.01 -11.70
C LEU A 92 25.32 1.46 -11.40
N SER A 93 25.23 2.30 -12.42
CA SER A 93 25.18 3.76 -12.25
C SER A 93 23.88 4.17 -11.56
N GLU A 94 23.85 5.38 -10.97
CA GLU A 94 22.65 5.91 -10.31
C GLU A 94 21.46 6.00 -11.29
N ASN A 95 21.71 6.42 -12.52
CA ASN A 95 20.70 6.45 -13.57
C ASN A 95 20.11 5.06 -13.87
N GLN A 96 20.96 4.04 -13.97
CA GLN A 96 20.51 2.66 -14.18
C GLN A 96 19.70 2.14 -12.97
N ARG A 97 20.11 2.46 -11.75
CA ARG A 97 19.35 2.12 -10.54
C ARG A 97 17.96 2.76 -10.53
N GLN A 98 17.88 4.04 -10.91
CA GLN A 98 16.61 4.73 -11.03
C GLN A 98 15.72 4.11 -12.12
N GLN A 99 16.27 3.90 -13.32
CA GLN A 99 15.52 3.33 -14.45
C GLN A 99 14.99 1.93 -14.15
N ILE A 100 15.81 1.05 -13.54
CA ILE A 100 15.35 -0.30 -13.21
C ILE A 100 14.32 -0.30 -12.08
N THR A 101 14.46 0.59 -11.09
CA THR A 101 13.47 0.76 -10.01
C THR A 101 12.12 1.19 -10.59
N ASP A 102 12.11 2.18 -11.47
CA ASP A 102 10.89 2.67 -12.11
C ASP A 102 10.24 1.61 -13.00
N SER A 103 11.04 0.93 -13.83
CA SER A 103 10.55 -0.17 -14.70
C SER A 103 10.00 -1.33 -13.89
N PHE A 104 10.64 -1.68 -12.78
CA PHE A 104 10.19 -2.75 -11.89
C PHE A 104 8.91 -2.37 -11.15
N GLY A 105 8.78 -1.14 -10.66
CA GLY A 105 7.56 -0.65 -10.04
C GLY A 105 6.37 -0.67 -11.01
N ARG A 106 6.55 -0.17 -12.22
CA ARG A 106 5.53 -0.26 -13.29
C ARG A 106 5.16 -1.70 -13.62
N TYR A 107 6.15 -2.61 -13.63
CA TYR A 107 5.91 -4.03 -13.88
C TYR A 107 5.07 -4.67 -12.78
N ILE A 108 5.33 -4.36 -11.48
CA ILE A 108 4.49 -4.81 -10.38
C ILE A 108 3.06 -4.27 -10.58
N SER A 109 2.90 -2.98 -10.82
CA SER A 109 1.59 -2.35 -11.00
C SER A 109 0.79 -2.97 -12.17
N ALA A 110 1.45 -3.21 -13.30
CA ALA A 110 0.83 -3.84 -14.46
C ALA A 110 0.43 -5.29 -14.18
N THR A 111 1.27 -6.04 -13.44
CA THR A 111 0.98 -7.42 -13.03
C THR A 111 -0.22 -7.48 -12.09
N TYR A 112 -0.31 -6.56 -11.13
CA TYR A 112 -1.47 -6.47 -10.25
C TYR A 112 -2.73 -6.10 -11.01
N ALA A 113 -2.66 -5.14 -11.94
CA ALA A 113 -3.80 -4.75 -12.78
C ALA A 113 -4.29 -5.89 -13.69
N ASP A 114 -3.41 -6.78 -14.11
CA ASP A 114 -3.75 -7.97 -14.91
C ASP A 114 -4.38 -9.08 -14.05
N ARG A 115 -3.80 -9.36 -12.86
CA ARG A 115 -4.26 -10.43 -11.97
C ARG A 115 -5.54 -10.11 -11.24
N PHE A 116 -5.75 -8.84 -10.87
CA PHE A 116 -6.93 -8.37 -10.13
C PHE A 116 -7.91 -7.65 -11.07
N ASP A 117 -8.37 -8.36 -12.11
CA ASP A 117 -9.17 -7.82 -13.20
C ASP A 117 -10.68 -7.83 -12.96
N SER A 118 -11.16 -8.72 -12.11
CA SER A 118 -12.60 -8.96 -11.91
C SER A 118 -12.92 -9.42 -10.48
N TYR A 119 -14.12 -9.10 -10.03
CA TYR A 119 -14.64 -9.48 -8.73
C TYR A 119 -15.76 -10.50 -8.87
N ALA A 120 -15.60 -11.65 -8.22
CA ALA A 120 -16.59 -12.74 -8.19
C ALA A 120 -16.93 -13.16 -6.73
N GLY A 121 -16.72 -12.26 -5.75
CA GLY A 121 -17.00 -12.53 -4.33
C GLY A 121 -15.74 -12.87 -3.51
N GLN A 122 -14.54 -12.65 -4.04
CA GLN A 122 -13.31 -12.84 -3.29
C GLN A 122 -13.24 -11.93 -2.05
N ARG A 123 -12.60 -12.41 -0.99
CA ARG A 123 -12.27 -11.62 0.19
C ARG A 123 -10.76 -11.61 0.40
N LEU A 124 -10.23 -10.46 0.77
CA LEU A 124 -8.83 -10.24 1.08
C LEU A 124 -8.74 -9.86 2.56
N GLU A 125 -8.07 -10.67 3.36
CA GLU A 125 -8.12 -10.57 4.82
C GLU A 125 -6.71 -10.59 5.41
N VAL A 126 -6.39 -9.60 6.25
CA VAL A 126 -5.21 -9.65 7.12
C VAL A 126 -5.57 -10.47 8.34
N THR A 127 -4.80 -11.52 8.62
CA THR A 127 -5.07 -12.48 9.69
C THR A 127 -4.18 -12.29 10.90
N GLY A 128 -3.08 -11.52 10.79
CA GLY A 128 -2.20 -11.22 11.92
C GLY A 128 -0.89 -10.57 11.52
N GLU A 129 -0.12 -10.20 12.51
CA GLU A 129 1.22 -9.65 12.39
C GLU A 129 2.15 -10.35 13.37
N GLN A 130 3.40 -10.55 12.99
CA GLN A 130 4.44 -11.09 13.88
C GLN A 130 5.81 -10.50 13.54
N PRO A 131 6.69 -10.28 14.54
CA PRO A 131 8.07 -9.91 14.28
C PRO A 131 8.78 -10.94 13.39
N SER A 132 9.67 -10.48 12.52
CA SER A 132 10.53 -11.34 11.69
C SER A 132 11.97 -10.82 11.72
N SER A 133 12.91 -11.62 11.26
CA SER A 133 14.33 -11.24 11.16
C SER A 133 14.57 -10.04 10.25
N SER A 134 13.68 -9.77 9.31
CA SER A 134 13.73 -8.64 8.37
C SER A 134 12.84 -7.47 8.76
N GLY A 135 12.18 -7.51 9.95
CA GLY A 135 11.29 -6.46 10.44
C GLY A 135 9.96 -7.02 10.91
N LEU A 136 8.94 -7.03 10.06
CA LEU A 136 7.60 -7.50 10.37
C LEU A 136 7.11 -8.45 9.28
N MET A 137 6.38 -9.48 9.67
CA MET A 137 5.61 -10.31 8.74
C MET A 137 4.12 -10.07 8.99
N VAL A 138 3.42 -9.63 7.97
CA VAL A 138 1.96 -9.53 7.95
C VAL A 138 1.41 -10.76 7.26
N ARG A 139 0.63 -11.53 8.01
CA ARG A 139 -0.06 -12.70 7.50
C ARG A 139 -1.40 -12.32 6.91
N SER A 140 -1.71 -12.88 5.78
CA SER A 140 -2.97 -12.62 5.11
C SER A 140 -3.43 -13.80 4.26
N GLN A 141 -4.65 -13.68 3.74
CA GLN A 141 -5.21 -14.67 2.83
C GLN A 141 -6.16 -14.02 1.82
N ILE A 142 -6.18 -14.60 0.64
CA ILE A 142 -7.18 -14.31 -0.39
C ILE A 142 -8.14 -15.49 -0.42
N ILE A 143 -9.39 -15.26 -0.04
CA ILE A 143 -10.44 -16.28 -0.10
C ILE A 143 -11.10 -16.17 -1.48
N LYS A 144 -10.94 -17.20 -2.30
CA LYS A 144 -11.55 -17.28 -3.63
C LYS A 144 -13.07 -17.28 -3.54
N ALA A 145 -13.75 -17.04 -4.63
CA ALA A 145 -15.23 -17.17 -4.72
C ALA A 145 -15.72 -18.58 -4.36
N SER A 146 -14.88 -19.61 -4.57
CA SER A 146 -15.14 -21.00 -4.16
C SER A 146 -15.07 -21.23 -2.64
N GLY A 147 -14.57 -20.25 -1.87
CA GLY A 147 -14.29 -20.37 -0.44
C GLY A 147 -12.90 -20.89 -0.11
N GLU A 148 -12.09 -21.28 -1.09
CA GLU A 148 -10.73 -21.77 -0.91
C GLU A 148 -9.77 -20.61 -0.54
N PRO A 149 -9.03 -20.68 0.59
CA PRO A 149 -8.05 -19.67 0.95
C PRO A 149 -6.71 -19.90 0.25
N VAL A 150 -6.09 -18.82 -0.22
CA VAL A 150 -4.71 -18.76 -0.67
C VAL A 150 -3.94 -17.88 0.31
N LYS A 151 -2.89 -18.41 0.92
CA LYS A 151 -2.04 -17.65 1.85
C LYS A 151 -1.16 -16.68 1.08
N VAL A 152 -1.12 -15.43 1.54
CA VAL A 152 -0.27 -14.37 0.99
C VAL A 152 0.34 -13.61 2.17
N ASP A 153 1.59 -13.92 2.49
CA ASP A 153 2.29 -13.27 3.59
C ASP A 153 3.21 -12.17 3.05
N TYR A 154 3.33 -11.06 3.77
CA TYR A 154 4.15 -9.93 3.39
C TYR A 154 5.26 -9.71 4.40
N THR A 155 6.53 -9.73 3.98
CA THR A 155 7.59 -9.16 4.81
C THR A 155 7.66 -7.67 4.59
N MET A 156 7.85 -6.95 5.69
CA MET A 156 7.82 -5.49 5.70
C MET A 156 8.96 -4.95 6.56
N HIS A 157 9.44 -3.77 6.21
CA HIS A 157 10.37 -3.01 7.03
C HIS A 157 9.86 -1.58 7.23
N ARG A 158 10.41 -0.91 8.23
CA ARG A 158 10.10 0.49 8.51
C ARG A 158 10.87 1.43 7.59
N ASN A 159 10.15 2.44 7.10
CA ASN A 159 10.71 3.60 6.44
C ASN A 159 10.08 4.85 7.09
N GLY A 160 10.80 5.46 8.04
CA GLY A 160 10.24 6.48 8.92
C GLY A 160 9.08 5.91 9.75
N ASP A 161 7.93 6.56 9.69
CA ASP A 161 6.72 6.14 10.41
C ASP A 161 5.88 5.11 9.64
N ASN A 162 6.26 4.77 8.41
CA ASN A 162 5.51 3.87 7.53
C ASN A 162 6.12 2.47 7.50
N TRP A 163 5.27 1.48 7.28
CA TRP A 163 5.68 0.13 6.93
C TRP A 163 5.56 -0.08 5.42
N LEU A 164 6.65 -0.57 4.80
CA LEU A 164 6.70 -0.87 3.37
C LEU A 164 6.91 -2.36 3.14
N ILE A 165 6.21 -2.91 2.17
CA ILE A 165 6.33 -4.30 1.73
C ILE A 165 7.67 -4.49 1.01
N SER A 166 8.49 -5.41 1.49
CA SER A 166 9.80 -5.74 0.90
C SER A 166 9.83 -7.10 0.20
N ASP A 167 8.89 -8.00 0.50
CA ASP A 167 8.70 -9.26 -0.22
C ASP A 167 7.28 -9.80 0.01
N ILE A 168 6.86 -10.70 -0.86
CA ILE A 168 5.57 -11.40 -0.81
C ILE A 168 5.87 -12.89 -0.82
N TYR A 169 5.22 -13.63 0.07
CA TYR A 169 5.29 -15.08 0.13
C TYR A 169 3.95 -15.69 -0.25
N LEU A 170 3.95 -16.44 -1.35
CA LEU A 170 2.78 -17.21 -1.77
C LEU A 170 2.82 -18.59 -1.12
N ASP A 171 1.67 -19.04 -0.63
CA ASP A 171 1.50 -20.28 0.13
C ASP A 171 2.49 -20.46 1.30
N GLY A 172 2.97 -19.32 1.83
CA GLY A 172 3.88 -19.25 2.98
C GLY A 172 5.33 -19.62 2.72
N ALA A 173 5.70 -20.00 1.49
CA ALA A 173 7.04 -20.52 1.19
C ALA A 173 7.71 -19.90 -0.05
N ILE A 174 6.95 -19.42 -1.03
CA ILE A 174 7.49 -18.97 -2.32
C ILE A 174 7.66 -17.44 -2.29
N SER A 175 8.90 -16.98 -2.16
CA SER A 175 9.26 -15.55 -2.24
C SER A 175 9.16 -15.05 -3.68
N GLU A 176 8.38 -14.00 -3.89
CA GLU A 176 8.28 -13.33 -5.20
C GLU A 176 9.60 -12.66 -5.59
N VAL A 177 10.32 -12.05 -4.65
CA VAL A 177 11.64 -11.44 -4.91
C VAL A 177 12.65 -12.51 -5.34
N ALA A 178 12.69 -13.68 -4.67
CA ALA A 178 13.58 -14.75 -5.05
C ALA A 178 13.22 -15.34 -6.43
N THR A 179 11.94 -15.46 -6.73
CA THR A 179 11.45 -15.89 -8.04
C THR A 179 11.91 -14.91 -9.14
N ARG A 180 11.72 -13.59 -8.92
CA ARG A 180 12.19 -12.56 -9.86
C ARG A 180 13.71 -12.59 -10.04
N ARG A 181 14.45 -12.81 -8.95
CA ARG A 181 15.91 -12.94 -9.02
C ARG A 181 16.34 -14.09 -9.94
N SER A 182 15.68 -15.22 -9.85
CA SER A 182 15.93 -16.37 -10.72
C SER A 182 15.62 -16.05 -12.19
N GLU A 183 14.46 -15.45 -12.46
CA GLU A 183 14.04 -15.05 -13.80
C GLU A 183 14.99 -14.01 -14.43
N PHE A 184 15.37 -13.00 -13.66
CA PHE A 184 16.23 -11.90 -14.15
C PHE A 184 17.67 -12.33 -14.37
N ALA A 185 18.16 -13.34 -13.64
CA ALA A 185 19.55 -13.80 -13.75
C ALA A 185 19.95 -14.19 -15.17
N THR A 186 19.04 -14.78 -15.95
CA THR A 186 19.31 -15.16 -17.33
C THR A 186 19.41 -13.94 -18.25
N ILE A 187 18.49 -12.98 -18.11
CA ILE A 187 18.51 -11.75 -18.91
C ILE A 187 19.75 -10.90 -18.56
N LEU A 188 20.05 -10.77 -17.27
CA LEU A 188 21.23 -10.00 -16.82
C LEU A 188 22.55 -10.58 -17.36
N ARG A 189 22.67 -11.92 -17.45
CA ARG A 189 23.86 -12.56 -18.03
C ARG A 189 24.01 -12.32 -19.53
N ASN A 190 22.90 -12.35 -20.27
CA ASN A 190 22.91 -12.30 -21.71
C ASN A 190 22.89 -10.86 -22.25
N ASP A 191 22.06 -10.01 -21.67
CA ASP A 191 21.71 -8.70 -22.21
C ASP A 191 22.01 -7.54 -21.25
N GLY A 192 22.53 -7.85 -20.06
CA GLY A 192 22.86 -6.84 -19.04
C GLY A 192 21.64 -6.14 -18.46
N ILE A 193 21.89 -5.02 -17.75
CA ILE A 193 20.82 -4.25 -17.07
C ILE A 193 19.90 -3.55 -18.08
N ASP A 194 20.43 -3.04 -19.16
CA ASP A 194 19.63 -2.34 -20.18
C ASP A 194 18.69 -3.33 -20.88
N GLY A 195 19.13 -4.57 -21.12
CA GLY A 195 18.27 -5.65 -21.61
C GLY A 195 17.14 -5.98 -20.65
N LEU A 196 17.41 -6.02 -19.34
CA LEU A 196 16.37 -6.24 -18.34
C LEU A 196 15.37 -5.08 -18.28
N ILE A 197 15.83 -3.83 -18.31
CA ILE A 197 14.96 -2.65 -18.35
C ILE A 197 14.04 -2.71 -19.59
N MET A 198 14.58 -3.02 -20.76
CA MET A 198 13.79 -3.16 -21.98
C MET A 198 12.78 -4.31 -21.87
N ALA A 199 13.16 -5.46 -21.31
CA ALA A 199 12.27 -6.59 -21.12
C ALA A 199 11.10 -6.27 -20.19
N LEU A 200 11.36 -5.59 -19.05
CA LEU A 200 10.32 -5.14 -18.12
C LEU A 200 9.37 -4.13 -18.79
N ASN A 201 9.89 -3.12 -19.47
CA ASN A 201 9.06 -2.14 -20.16
C ASN A 201 8.18 -2.79 -21.24
N ARG A 202 8.74 -3.73 -22.03
CA ARG A 202 7.96 -4.51 -23.00
C ARG A 202 6.85 -5.30 -22.32
N LYS A 203 7.14 -5.91 -21.16
CA LYS A 203 6.13 -6.67 -20.40
C LYS A 203 5.02 -5.75 -19.89
N VAL A 204 5.36 -4.54 -19.39
CA VAL A 204 4.38 -3.51 -19.00
C VAL A 204 3.50 -3.15 -20.18
N ASP A 205 4.10 -2.87 -21.35
CA ASP A 205 3.35 -2.53 -22.55
C ASP A 205 2.38 -3.64 -22.98
N LEU A 206 2.81 -4.89 -22.92
CA LEU A 206 1.95 -6.04 -23.23
C LEU A 206 0.79 -6.19 -22.24
N LEU A 207 1.04 -5.98 -20.95
CA LEU A 207 0.03 -6.09 -19.91
C LEU A 207 -0.93 -4.90 -19.89
N THR A 208 -0.48 -3.70 -20.28
CA THR A 208 -1.30 -2.46 -20.23
C THR A 208 -2.03 -2.16 -21.55
N ARG A 209 -1.54 -2.68 -22.68
CA ARG A 209 -2.32 -2.58 -23.91
C ARG A 209 -3.58 -3.41 -23.74
N ASN A 210 -4.73 -2.78 -23.92
CA ASN A 210 -5.98 -3.49 -24.13
C ASN A 210 -5.82 -4.36 -25.39
N VAL A 211 -5.37 -5.59 -25.21
CA VAL A 211 -5.73 -6.62 -26.15
C VAL A 211 -7.23 -6.78 -25.92
N ALA A 212 -8.06 -6.11 -26.72
CA ALA A 212 -9.43 -6.51 -26.90
C ALA A 212 -9.34 -8.00 -27.18
N LYS A 213 -9.65 -8.83 -26.18
CA LYS A 213 -9.89 -10.25 -26.41
C LYS A 213 -11.02 -10.24 -27.43
N ALA A 214 -10.69 -10.52 -28.69
CA ALA A 214 -11.67 -10.78 -29.74
C ALA A 214 -12.61 -11.85 -29.17
N SER A 215 -13.83 -11.43 -28.95
CA SER A 215 -14.97 -12.27 -28.63
C SER A 215 -15.26 -13.21 -29.79
#